data_f3a17e03295c12625c1e69d0660adb2d
#
_entry.id   f3a17e03295c12625c1e69d0660adb2d
#
_cell.length_a   1.000
_cell.length_b   1.000
_cell.length_c   1.000
_cell.angle_alpha   90.00
_cell.angle_beta   90.00
_cell.angle_gamma   90.00
#
_symmetry.space_group_name_H-M   'P 1'
#
loop_
_entity.id
_entity.type
_entity.pdbx_description
1 polymer ?
#
loop_
_entity_poly.entity_id
_entity_poly.type
_entity_poly.pdbx_seq_one_letter_code
_entity_poly.pdbx_strand_id
1 'polypeptide(L)'
;MANSYAALFRTPGAVAFSLAGFAGRMPISMTGIGLLTMLSQTRGGYALAGAVAATFTLSTALAGPQVSRLVDRLGQRRVLPPAAGLSVAGLAALLLCARSGAPAWTLFVFAALAGTLPNLAAMVRARWTHAHRGSPHLHAAFSLESVVDELTFVIGPALSVALSTAWFPEAGPLVAGALLVIGVVLLVPQRRTEPPVQTGAAASSSAIRVPAVRLMAALLAAGGVIAGTVDVVSVAFAAEAGAPASAGLVLAAYAGGSALSGLVFGALRLTAPLPRLLLLSVTGTALTTVPLLFAGGVAALAAAVFAAGLFFAPTMIVVMRLVERAVPASSLTEGMTWAITGLSAGIALGAALAGALVDRHGPTAGFGVAVAAGALALALAAWGARTPVGKEAEGERTAH
;
A
#
# COMPACT_ATOMS: atom_id res chain seq x y z
N MET A 1 -13.21 -12.67 -22.87
CA MET A 1 -12.62 -12.35 -21.55
C MET A 1 -12.80 -13.48 -20.53
N ALA A 2 -13.99 -14.03 -20.28
CA ALA A 2 -14.18 -15.13 -19.33
C ALA A 2 -13.33 -16.38 -19.64
N ASN A 3 -13.09 -16.70 -20.90
CA ASN A 3 -12.27 -17.85 -21.33
C ASN A 3 -10.77 -17.71 -20.96
N SER A 4 -10.24 -16.48 -20.88
CA SER A 4 -8.82 -16.24 -20.56
C SER A 4 -8.49 -16.52 -19.10
N TYR A 5 -9.38 -16.11 -18.18
CA TYR A 5 -9.20 -16.39 -16.75
C TYR A 5 -9.38 -17.88 -16.41
N ALA A 6 -10.34 -18.55 -17.04
CA ALA A 6 -10.53 -19.99 -16.89
C ALA A 6 -9.28 -20.78 -17.36
N ALA A 7 -8.61 -20.31 -18.42
CA ALA A 7 -7.38 -20.92 -18.91
C ALA A 7 -6.21 -20.80 -17.93
N LEU A 8 -6.11 -19.69 -17.17
CA LEU A 8 -5.08 -19.51 -16.13
C LEU A 8 -5.15 -20.62 -15.07
N PHE A 9 -6.36 -20.91 -14.58
CA PHE A 9 -6.56 -21.90 -13.52
C PHE A 9 -6.44 -23.37 -13.99
N ARG A 10 -6.29 -23.61 -15.30
CA ARG A 10 -5.90 -24.92 -15.84
C ARG A 10 -4.40 -25.22 -15.68
N THR A 11 -3.60 -24.19 -15.41
CA THR A 11 -2.17 -24.37 -15.15
C THR A 11 -1.97 -25.14 -13.84
N PRO A 12 -1.21 -26.25 -13.83
CA PRO A 12 -1.00 -27.05 -12.63
C PRO A 12 -0.40 -26.21 -11.48
N GLY A 13 -1.08 -26.21 -10.33
CA GLY A 13 -0.69 -25.46 -9.15
C GLY A 13 -1.17 -23.99 -9.11
N ALA A 14 -1.78 -23.45 -10.19
CA ALA A 14 -2.21 -22.06 -10.24
C ALA A 14 -3.20 -21.70 -9.12
N VAL A 15 -4.23 -22.50 -8.92
CA VAL A 15 -5.19 -22.30 -7.81
C VAL A 15 -4.49 -22.30 -6.46
N ALA A 16 -3.59 -23.26 -6.24
CA ALA A 16 -2.94 -23.43 -4.95
C ALA A 16 -2.02 -22.25 -4.61
N PHE A 17 -1.17 -21.79 -5.55
CA PHE A 17 -0.30 -20.65 -5.26
C PHE A 17 -1.07 -19.32 -5.22
N SER A 18 -2.16 -19.17 -5.97
CA SER A 18 -3.00 -17.96 -5.91
C SER A 18 -3.72 -17.86 -4.57
N LEU A 19 -4.31 -18.93 -4.06
CA LEU A 19 -4.95 -18.95 -2.74
C LEU A 19 -3.94 -18.75 -1.61
N ALA A 20 -2.79 -19.41 -1.67
CA ALA A 20 -1.69 -19.22 -0.72
C ALA A 20 -1.21 -17.75 -0.75
N GLY A 21 -1.08 -17.18 -1.95
CA GLY A 21 -0.71 -15.79 -2.14
C GLY A 21 -1.77 -14.82 -1.63
N PHE A 22 -3.04 -15.10 -1.82
CA PHE A 22 -4.13 -14.27 -1.27
C PHE A 22 -4.08 -14.23 0.26
N ALA A 23 -4.01 -15.39 0.91
CA ALA A 23 -3.88 -15.44 2.36
C ALA A 23 -2.62 -14.69 2.86
N GLY A 24 -1.47 -14.95 2.25
CA GLY A 24 -0.20 -14.39 2.71
C GLY A 24 0.04 -12.92 2.36
N ARG A 25 -0.78 -12.29 1.50
CA ARG A 25 -0.70 -10.83 1.23
C ARG A 25 -1.62 -10.01 2.13
N MET A 26 -2.66 -10.60 2.72
CA MET A 26 -3.57 -9.91 3.63
C MET A 26 -2.86 -9.16 4.76
N PRO A 27 -1.80 -9.69 5.40
CA PRO A 27 -1.07 -9.01 6.47
C PRO A 27 -0.56 -7.62 6.11
N ILE A 28 -0.21 -7.35 4.84
CA ILE A 28 0.32 -6.04 4.42
C ILE A 28 -0.70 -4.92 4.61
N SER A 29 -1.99 -5.22 4.43
CA SER A 29 -3.09 -4.27 4.60
C SER A 29 -3.72 -4.30 6.00
N MET A 30 -3.60 -5.43 6.72
CA MET A 30 -4.23 -5.64 8.02
C MET A 30 -3.37 -5.15 9.19
N THR A 31 -2.03 -5.37 9.13
CA THR A 31 -1.18 -5.23 10.32
C THR A 31 -1.07 -3.78 10.77
N GLY A 32 -0.81 -2.83 9.86
CA GLY A 32 -0.65 -1.41 10.22
C GLY A 32 -1.87 -0.84 10.91
N ILE A 33 -3.06 -1.02 10.31
CA ILE A 33 -4.32 -0.53 10.88
C ILE A 33 -4.73 -1.33 12.12
N GLY A 34 -4.43 -2.62 12.18
CA GLY A 34 -4.65 -3.45 13.36
C GLY A 34 -3.81 -3.01 14.56
N LEU A 35 -2.53 -2.69 14.34
CA LEU A 35 -1.66 -2.11 15.37
C LEU A 35 -2.16 -0.75 15.85
N LEU A 36 -2.60 0.11 14.92
CA LEU A 36 -3.18 1.40 15.26
C LEU A 36 -4.42 1.22 16.16
N THR A 37 -5.37 0.39 15.73
CA THR A 37 -6.63 0.14 16.45
C THR A 37 -6.37 -0.49 17.82
N MET A 38 -5.50 -1.50 17.89
CA MET A 38 -5.13 -2.16 19.13
C MET A 38 -4.48 -1.18 20.13
N LEU A 39 -3.46 -0.44 19.69
CA LEU A 39 -2.69 0.44 20.58
C LEU A 39 -3.50 1.66 21.02
N SER A 40 -4.40 2.20 20.19
CA SER A 40 -5.31 3.25 20.62
C SER A 40 -6.26 2.79 21.74
N GLN A 41 -6.68 1.53 21.74
CA GLN A 41 -7.54 0.93 22.76
C GLN A 41 -6.75 0.55 24.04
N THR A 42 -5.52 0.05 23.91
CA THR A 42 -4.76 -0.52 25.04
C THR A 42 -3.82 0.46 25.71
N ARG A 43 -3.32 1.46 24.98
CA ARG A 43 -2.34 2.45 25.45
C ARG A 43 -2.87 3.89 25.45
N GLY A 44 -4.09 4.11 24.95
CA GLY A 44 -4.84 5.35 25.11
C GLY A 44 -4.34 6.56 24.31
N GLY A 45 -3.45 6.37 23.31
CA GLY A 45 -2.92 7.49 22.52
C GLY A 45 -2.78 7.16 21.04
N TYR A 46 -3.36 8.00 20.17
CA TYR A 46 -3.24 7.87 18.70
C TYR A 46 -1.85 8.26 18.20
N ALA A 47 -1.14 9.17 18.89
CA ALA A 47 0.23 9.54 18.53
C ALA A 47 1.17 8.33 18.63
N LEU A 48 1.13 7.59 19.75
CA LEU A 48 1.93 6.37 19.93
C LEU A 48 1.50 5.29 18.92
N ALA A 49 0.20 5.05 18.80
CA ALA A 49 -0.36 4.05 17.89
C ALA A 49 0.02 4.34 16.44
N GLY A 50 -0.14 5.58 15.99
CA GLY A 50 0.25 6.04 14.65
C GLY A 50 1.75 5.95 14.40
N ALA A 51 2.59 6.32 15.38
CA ALA A 51 4.04 6.22 15.26
C ALA A 51 4.54 4.76 15.18
N VAL A 52 3.94 3.83 15.94
CA VAL A 52 4.27 2.40 15.86
C VAL A 52 3.80 1.80 14.53
N ALA A 53 2.58 2.12 14.06
CA ALA A 53 2.10 1.72 12.74
C ALA A 53 2.97 2.29 11.61
N ALA A 54 3.40 3.54 11.73
CA ALA A 54 4.35 4.18 10.82
C ALA A 54 5.69 3.43 10.77
N THR A 55 6.22 3.02 11.94
CA THR A 55 7.47 2.24 12.02
C THR A 55 7.33 0.90 11.29
N PHE A 56 6.23 0.20 11.50
CA PHE A 56 5.92 -1.04 10.76
C PHE A 56 5.90 -0.80 9.24
N THR A 57 5.15 0.20 8.78
CA THR A 57 5.00 0.53 7.35
C THR A 57 6.35 0.91 6.73
N LEU A 58 7.13 1.76 7.41
CA LEU A 58 8.46 2.16 6.94
C LEU A 58 9.43 0.97 6.89
N SER A 59 9.41 0.12 7.91
CA SER A 59 10.22 -1.11 7.92
C SER A 59 9.85 -2.03 6.76
N THR A 60 8.55 -2.21 6.47
CA THR A 60 8.08 -3.00 5.33
C THR A 60 8.57 -2.43 4.00
N ALA A 61 8.54 -1.11 3.84
CA ALA A 61 9.02 -0.43 2.64
C ALA A 61 10.55 -0.60 2.44
N LEU A 62 11.32 -0.60 3.52
CA LEU A 62 12.78 -0.74 3.48
C LEU A 62 13.21 -2.21 3.39
N ALA A 63 12.59 -3.10 4.15
CA ALA A 63 12.95 -4.52 4.21
C ALA A 63 12.43 -5.31 2.99
N GLY A 64 11.26 -4.97 2.45
CA GLY A 64 10.63 -5.69 1.34
C GLY A 64 11.53 -5.89 0.13
N PRO A 65 12.20 -4.84 -0.42
CA PRO A 65 13.15 -5.00 -1.51
C PRO A 65 14.36 -5.88 -1.17
N GLN A 66 14.82 -5.86 0.09
CA GLN A 66 15.95 -6.68 0.53
C GLN A 66 15.57 -8.17 0.59
N VAL A 67 14.40 -8.46 1.16
CA VAL A 67 13.84 -9.82 1.19
C VAL A 67 13.62 -10.32 -0.23
N SER A 68 13.08 -9.50 -1.14
CA SER A 68 12.89 -9.86 -2.55
C SER A 68 14.21 -10.17 -3.25
N ARG A 69 15.26 -9.36 -3.04
CA ARG A 69 16.61 -9.64 -3.56
C ARG A 69 17.19 -10.95 -3.05
N LEU A 70 16.98 -11.25 -1.76
CA LEU A 70 17.38 -12.54 -1.19
C LEU A 70 16.64 -13.70 -1.85
N VAL A 71 15.33 -13.53 -2.10
CA VAL A 71 14.51 -14.53 -2.80
C VAL A 71 15.02 -14.77 -4.21
N ASP A 72 15.37 -13.73 -4.96
CA ASP A 72 15.92 -13.84 -6.31
C ASP A 72 17.24 -14.62 -6.34
N ARG A 73 18.07 -14.46 -5.29
CA ARG A 73 19.37 -15.12 -5.15
C ARG A 73 19.33 -16.53 -4.57
N LEU A 74 18.43 -16.80 -3.64
CA LEU A 74 18.42 -18.04 -2.85
C LEU A 74 17.17 -18.91 -3.08
N GLY A 75 16.15 -18.36 -3.77
CA GLY A 75 14.85 -18.99 -4.01
C GLY A 75 13.82 -18.72 -2.90
N GLN A 76 12.53 -18.77 -3.30
CA GLN A 76 11.40 -18.51 -2.40
C GLN A 76 11.40 -19.45 -1.20
N ARG A 77 11.67 -20.73 -1.42
CA ARG A 77 11.64 -21.77 -0.40
C ARG A 77 12.63 -21.56 0.73
N ARG A 78 13.81 -21.01 0.46
CA ARG A 78 14.85 -20.79 1.48
C ARG A 78 14.63 -19.51 2.27
N VAL A 79 14.04 -18.47 1.64
CA VAL A 79 13.96 -17.13 2.21
C VAL A 79 12.61 -16.86 2.88
N LEU A 80 11.48 -17.34 2.31
CA LEU A 80 10.16 -17.01 2.87
C LEU A 80 9.94 -17.52 4.30
N PRO A 81 10.31 -18.78 4.68
CA PRO A 81 10.08 -19.24 6.04
C PRO A 81 10.82 -18.44 7.11
N PRO A 82 12.14 -18.16 7.01
CA PRO A 82 12.81 -17.36 8.02
C PRO A 82 12.35 -15.90 8.03
N ALA A 83 12.05 -15.29 6.87
CA ALA A 83 11.54 -13.92 6.82
C ALA A 83 10.16 -13.81 7.47
N ALA A 84 9.24 -14.72 7.16
CA ALA A 84 7.92 -14.76 7.80
C ALA A 84 8.03 -15.09 9.30
N GLY A 85 8.91 -16.01 9.67
CA GLY A 85 9.18 -16.36 11.07
C GLY A 85 9.65 -15.15 11.88
N LEU A 86 10.59 -14.37 11.34
CA LEU A 86 11.07 -13.14 11.97
C LEU A 86 9.95 -12.09 12.10
N SER A 87 9.15 -11.89 11.04
CA SER A 87 8.04 -10.96 11.05
C SER A 87 6.97 -11.36 12.07
N VAL A 88 6.57 -12.63 12.10
CA VAL A 88 5.57 -13.14 13.06
C VAL A 88 6.09 -13.12 14.49
N ALA A 89 7.35 -13.45 14.72
CA ALA A 89 7.98 -13.35 16.05
C ALA A 89 8.02 -11.89 16.53
N GLY A 90 8.38 -10.95 15.65
CA GLY A 90 8.33 -9.52 15.94
C GLY A 90 6.91 -9.06 16.29
N LEU A 91 5.91 -9.48 15.49
CA LEU A 91 4.52 -9.17 15.76
C LEU A 91 4.05 -9.74 17.11
N ALA A 92 4.32 -11.00 17.38
CA ALA A 92 3.96 -11.64 18.65
C ALA A 92 4.60 -10.94 19.86
N ALA A 93 5.88 -10.59 19.76
CA ALA A 93 6.58 -9.84 20.80
C ALA A 93 5.97 -8.45 21.00
N LEU A 94 5.59 -7.74 19.91
CA LEU A 94 4.90 -6.45 20.00
C LEU A 94 3.57 -6.59 20.75
N LEU A 95 2.76 -7.59 20.43
CA LEU A 95 1.47 -7.84 21.08
C LEU A 95 1.66 -8.13 22.57
N LEU A 96 2.65 -8.94 22.93
CA LEU A 96 3.00 -9.24 24.33
C LEU A 96 3.46 -7.97 25.06
N CYS A 97 4.30 -7.15 24.46
CA CYS A 97 4.74 -5.87 25.04
C CYS A 97 3.58 -4.89 25.21
N ALA A 98 2.66 -4.84 24.25
CA ALA A 98 1.46 -4.01 24.36
C ALA A 98 0.59 -4.44 25.56
N ARG A 99 0.38 -5.75 25.71
CA ARG A 99 -0.45 -6.33 26.78
C ARG A 99 0.18 -6.23 28.17
N SER A 100 1.51 -6.43 28.28
CA SER A 100 2.24 -6.40 29.56
C SER A 100 2.56 -4.99 30.08
N GLY A 101 2.18 -3.94 29.33
CA GLY A 101 2.52 -2.58 29.74
C GLY A 101 4.01 -2.23 29.55
N ALA A 102 4.77 -2.97 28.73
CA ALA A 102 6.19 -2.74 28.52
C ALA A 102 6.50 -1.31 28.03
N PRO A 103 7.74 -0.81 28.21
CA PRO A 103 8.14 0.53 27.79
C PRO A 103 7.86 0.77 26.28
N ALA A 104 7.42 1.97 25.93
CA ALA A 104 6.98 2.30 24.56
C ALA A 104 8.04 2.00 23.49
N TRP A 105 9.33 2.20 23.77
CA TRP A 105 10.40 1.92 22.81
C TRP A 105 10.43 0.46 22.31
N THR A 106 9.99 -0.50 23.13
CA THR A 106 9.92 -1.93 22.74
C THR A 106 8.93 -2.15 21.61
N LEU A 107 7.83 -1.38 21.58
CA LEU A 107 6.82 -1.45 20.51
C LEU A 107 7.43 -1.07 19.16
N PHE A 108 8.31 -0.06 19.12
CA PHE A 108 8.99 0.36 17.90
C PHE A 108 9.98 -0.69 17.38
N VAL A 109 10.78 -1.28 18.28
CA VAL A 109 11.73 -2.34 17.93
C VAL A 109 10.99 -3.53 17.30
N PHE A 110 9.92 -3.98 17.96
CA PHE A 110 9.16 -5.13 17.47
C PHE A 110 8.27 -4.81 16.26
N ALA A 111 7.81 -3.56 16.11
CA ALA A 111 7.17 -3.11 14.87
C ALA A 111 8.13 -3.13 13.69
N ALA A 112 9.38 -2.71 13.90
CA ALA A 112 10.42 -2.79 12.87
C ALA A 112 10.72 -4.25 12.48
N LEU A 113 10.79 -5.17 13.44
CA LEU A 113 10.95 -6.61 13.16
C LEU A 113 9.73 -7.19 12.46
N ALA A 114 8.51 -6.86 12.89
CA ALA A 114 7.28 -7.28 12.22
C ALA A 114 7.22 -6.80 10.76
N GLY A 115 7.77 -5.61 10.48
CA GLY A 115 7.87 -5.02 9.14
C GLY A 115 8.83 -5.74 8.17
N THR A 116 9.59 -6.75 8.62
CA THR A 116 10.37 -7.61 7.69
C THR A 116 9.51 -8.56 6.85
N LEU A 117 8.22 -8.28 6.79
CA LEU A 117 7.19 -9.00 6.06
C LEU A 117 7.59 -9.27 4.59
N PRO A 118 7.62 -10.55 4.13
CA PRO A 118 7.87 -10.87 2.73
C PRO A 118 6.67 -10.46 1.85
N ASN A 119 6.95 -9.88 0.68
CA ASN A 119 5.91 -9.49 -0.27
C ASN A 119 5.42 -10.69 -1.08
N LEU A 120 4.38 -11.38 -0.58
CA LEU A 120 3.84 -12.57 -1.25
C LEU A 120 3.15 -12.25 -2.58
N ALA A 121 2.63 -11.03 -2.79
CA ALA A 121 2.09 -10.62 -4.07
C ALA A 121 3.17 -10.64 -5.17
N ALA A 122 4.37 -10.13 -4.87
CA ALA A 122 5.50 -10.20 -5.79
C ALA A 122 5.94 -11.66 -6.06
N MET A 123 5.91 -12.52 -5.04
CA MET A 123 6.25 -13.95 -5.19
C MET A 123 5.28 -14.69 -6.12
N VAL A 124 3.98 -14.41 -6.00
CA VAL A 124 2.95 -14.99 -6.88
C VAL A 124 3.07 -14.46 -8.31
N ARG A 125 3.31 -13.15 -8.48
CA ARG A 125 3.57 -12.59 -9.83
C ARG A 125 4.79 -13.22 -10.50
N ALA A 126 5.85 -13.49 -9.74
CA ALA A 126 7.02 -14.21 -10.25
C ALA A 126 6.68 -15.65 -10.70
N ARG A 127 5.79 -16.36 -9.98
CA ARG A 127 5.29 -17.68 -10.39
C ARG A 127 4.45 -17.61 -11.66
N TRP A 128 3.56 -16.63 -11.78
CA TRP A 128 2.81 -16.39 -13.01
C TRP A 128 3.73 -16.10 -14.19
N THR A 129 4.74 -15.26 -13.99
CA THR A 129 5.75 -14.97 -15.02
C THR A 129 6.49 -16.22 -15.44
N HIS A 130 6.86 -17.08 -14.50
CA HIS A 130 7.53 -18.35 -14.81
C HIS A 130 6.63 -19.30 -15.58
N ALA A 131 5.36 -19.45 -15.17
CA ALA A 131 4.39 -20.36 -15.77
C ALA A 131 3.93 -19.92 -17.17
N HIS A 132 3.88 -18.60 -17.44
CA HIS A 132 3.30 -18.05 -18.69
C HIS A 132 4.28 -17.16 -19.46
N ARG A 133 5.59 -17.36 -19.32
CA ARG A 133 6.60 -16.58 -20.05
C ARG A 133 6.38 -16.68 -21.56
N GLY A 134 6.27 -15.52 -22.22
CA GLY A 134 6.03 -15.45 -23.67
C GLY A 134 4.59 -15.78 -24.13
N SER A 135 3.67 -16.03 -23.20
CA SER A 135 2.28 -16.31 -23.48
C SER A 135 1.39 -15.06 -23.31
N PRO A 136 0.36 -14.86 -24.17
CA PRO A 136 -0.62 -13.80 -23.98
C PRO A 136 -1.42 -13.92 -22.68
N HIS A 137 -1.42 -15.09 -22.04
CA HIS A 137 -2.06 -15.30 -20.74
C HIS A 137 -1.38 -14.57 -19.59
N LEU A 138 -0.11 -14.15 -19.70
CA LEU A 138 0.60 -13.41 -18.67
C LEU A 138 -0.08 -12.06 -18.35
N HIS A 139 -0.61 -11.38 -19.38
CA HIS A 139 -1.37 -10.14 -19.16
C HIS A 139 -2.64 -10.39 -18.32
N ALA A 140 -3.37 -11.45 -18.62
CA ALA A 140 -4.56 -11.83 -17.85
C ALA A 140 -4.21 -12.21 -16.39
N ALA A 141 -3.06 -12.89 -16.18
CA ALA A 141 -2.57 -13.23 -14.85
C ALA A 141 -2.25 -11.96 -14.03
N PHE A 142 -1.58 -10.98 -14.62
CA PHE A 142 -1.29 -9.71 -13.92
C PHE A 142 -2.54 -8.87 -13.65
N SER A 143 -3.52 -8.90 -14.57
CA SER A 143 -4.82 -8.27 -14.32
C SER A 143 -5.55 -8.92 -13.14
N LEU A 144 -5.54 -10.26 -13.06
CA LEU A 144 -6.07 -10.99 -11.91
C LEU A 144 -5.38 -10.59 -10.60
N GLU A 145 -4.04 -10.54 -10.60
CA GLU A 145 -3.27 -10.15 -9.42
C GLU A 145 -3.58 -8.72 -8.97
N SER A 146 -3.83 -7.80 -9.90
CA SER A 146 -4.23 -6.43 -9.57
C SER A 146 -5.61 -6.40 -8.89
N VAL A 147 -6.57 -7.18 -9.39
CA VAL A 147 -7.89 -7.31 -8.72
C VAL A 147 -7.75 -7.91 -7.32
N VAL A 148 -6.88 -8.91 -7.17
CA VAL A 148 -6.63 -9.55 -5.85
C VAL A 148 -5.95 -8.59 -4.89
N ASP A 149 -5.05 -7.71 -5.35
CA ASP A 149 -4.47 -6.65 -4.54
C ASP A 149 -5.54 -5.64 -4.07
N GLU A 150 -6.40 -5.18 -4.97
CA GLU A 150 -7.50 -4.27 -4.60
C GLU A 150 -8.43 -4.90 -3.56
N LEU A 151 -8.80 -6.18 -3.74
CA LEU A 151 -9.59 -6.91 -2.74
C LEU A 151 -8.88 -6.98 -1.39
N THR A 152 -7.56 -7.16 -1.38
CA THR A 152 -6.76 -7.18 -0.15
C THR A 152 -6.84 -5.85 0.59
N PHE A 153 -6.77 -4.72 -0.11
CA PHE A 153 -6.87 -3.39 0.49
C PHE A 153 -8.29 -2.96 0.84
N VAL A 154 -9.31 -3.54 0.21
CA VAL A 154 -10.72 -3.33 0.60
C VAL A 154 -11.07 -4.16 1.85
N ILE A 155 -10.74 -5.46 1.83
CA ILE A 155 -11.17 -6.41 2.87
C ILE A 155 -10.26 -6.32 4.11
N GLY A 156 -8.95 -6.19 3.92
CA GLY A 156 -7.96 -6.32 4.99
C GLY A 156 -8.15 -5.32 6.13
N PRO A 157 -8.18 -4.01 5.87
CA PRO A 157 -8.38 -3.01 6.91
C PRO A 157 -9.72 -3.18 7.63
N ALA A 158 -10.81 -3.38 6.88
CA ALA A 158 -12.14 -3.59 7.45
C ALA A 158 -12.18 -4.82 8.37
N LEU A 159 -11.60 -5.93 7.92
CA LEU A 159 -11.51 -7.16 8.71
C LEU A 159 -10.66 -6.96 9.97
N SER A 160 -9.51 -6.31 9.85
CA SER A 160 -8.61 -6.09 10.98
C SER A 160 -9.25 -5.23 12.07
N VAL A 161 -9.88 -4.11 11.68
CA VAL A 161 -10.61 -3.24 12.61
C VAL A 161 -11.79 -3.98 13.24
N ALA A 162 -12.62 -4.67 12.44
CA ALA A 162 -13.76 -5.42 12.94
C ALA A 162 -13.36 -6.47 13.99
N LEU A 163 -12.29 -7.24 13.71
CA LEU A 163 -11.78 -8.24 14.65
C LEU A 163 -11.29 -7.60 15.96
N SER A 164 -10.54 -6.48 15.86
CA SER A 164 -9.97 -5.81 17.03
C SER A 164 -11.02 -5.06 17.87
N THR A 165 -12.15 -4.70 17.27
CA THR A 165 -13.23 -4.00 17.99
C THR A 165 -14.33 -4.94 18.51
N ALA A 166 -14.60 -6.07 17.79
CA ALA A 166 -15.69 -6.97 18.14
C ALA A 166 -15.26 -8.09 19.12
N TRP A 167 -13.99 -8.49 19.12
CA TRP A 167 -13.51 -9.59 19.97
C TRP A 167 -12.58 -9.07 21.06
N PHE A 168 -11.32 -8.81 20.74
CA PHE A 168 -10.30 -8.25 21.65
C PHE A 168 -9.27 -7.47 20.84
N PRO A 169 -8.57 -6.50 21.44
CA PRO A 169 -7.73 -5.55 20.71
C PRO A 169 -6.69 -6.17 19.78
N GLU A 170 -6.08 -7.28 20.18
CA GLU A 170 -5.02 -7.96 19.43
C GLU A 170 -5.55 -8.86 18.29
N ALA A 171 -6.86 -9.07 18.16
CA ALA A 171 -7.44 -10.06 17.23
C ALA A 171 -7.09 -9.77 15.77
N GLY A 172 -7.16 -8.53 15.32
CA GLY A 172 -6.80 -8.14 13.95
C GLY A 172 -5.34 -8.48 13.61
N PRO A 173 -4.34 -7.98 14.36
CA PRO A 173 -2.94 -8.32 14.16
C PRO A 173 -2.62 -9.82 14.28
N LEU A 174 -3.25 -10.54 15.22
CA LEU A 174 -3.08 -12.00 15.35
C LEU A 174 -3.55 -12.76 14.10
N VAL A 175 -4.72 -12.42 13.59
CA VAL A 175 -5.24 -13.03 12.35
C VAL A 175 -4.34 -12.67 11.17
N ALA A 176 -3.81 -11.45 11.09
CA ALA A 176 -2.84 -11.07 10.08
C ALA A 176 -1.58 -11.96 10.14
N GLY A 177 -1.00 -12.15 11.33
CA GLY A 177 0.15 -13.04 11.53
C GLY A 177 -0.15 -14.50 11.15
N ALA A 178 -1.34 -15.00 11.52
CA ALA A 178 -1.78 -16.36 11.17
C ALA A 178 -1.91 -16.53 9.64
N LEU A 179 -2.49 -15.55 8.94
CA LEU A 179 -2.63 -15.55 7.48
C LEU A 179 -1.26 -15.53 6.77
N LEU A 180 -0.26 -14.82 7.33
CA LEU A 180 1.10 -14.88 6.82
C LEU A 180 1.67 -16.29 6.90
N VAL A 181 1.56 -16.92 8.08
CA VAL A 181 2.04 -18.30 8.28
C VAL A 181 1.33 -19.25 7.32
N ILE A 182 0.00 -19.19 7.24
CA ILE A 182 -0.80 -20.02 6.32
C ILE A 182 -0.33 -19.82 4.88
N GLY A 183 -0.21 -18.57 4.42
CA GLY A 183 0.24 -18.24 3.07
C GLY A 183 1.61 -18.84 2.76
N VAL A 184 2.58 -18.69 3.66
CA VAL A 184 3.94 -19.24 3.47
C VAL A 184 3.96 -20.74 3.53
N VAL A 185 3.28 -21.37 4.51
CA VAL A 185 3.21 -22.84 4.64
C VAL A 185 2.55 -23.47 3.42
N LEU A 186 1.54 -22.84 2.85
CA LEU A 186 0.88 -23.34 1.63
C LEU A 186 1.70 -23.05 0.36
N LEU A 187 2.44 -21.94 0.28
CA LEU A 187 3.19 -21.55 -0.91
C LEU A 187 4.51 -22.31 -1.06
N VAL A 188 5.26 -22.46 0.02
CA VAL A 188 6.64 -23.02 0.02
C VAL A 188 6.73 -24.45 -0.50
N PRO A 189 5.81 -25.40 -0.21
CA PRO A 189 5.89 -26.76 -0.73
C PRO A 189 5.69 -26.87 -2.24
N GLN A 190 5.17 -25.84 -2.92
CA GLN A 190 4.82 -25.86 -4.35
C GLN A 190 6.04 -25.63 -5.24
N ARG A 191 6.97 -26.59 -5.26
CA ARG A 191 8.28 -26.52 -5.95
C ARG A 191 8.15 -26.40 -7.47
N ARG A 192 7.11 -27.01 -8.07
CA ARG A 192 6.94 -27.05 -9.53
C ARG A 192 6.65 -25.69 -10.15
N THR A 193 6.13 -24.75 -9.36
CA THR A 193 5.79 -23.40 -9.80
C THR A 193 6.81 -22.35 -9.34
N GLU A 194 7.82 -22.75 -8.53
CA GLU A 194 8.86 -21.85 -8.04
C GLU A 194 9.76 -21.39 -9.21
N PRO A 195 9.95 -20.07 -9.40
CA PRO A 195 10.88 -19.56 -10.40
C PRO A 195 12.32 -19.99 -10.10
N PRO A 196 13.14 -20.23 -11.14
CA PRO A 196 14.55 -20.54 -10.96
C PRO A 196 15.30 -19.33 -10.37
N VAL A 197 16.34 -19.62 -9.58
CA VAL A 197 17.23 -18.61 -8.99
C VAL A 197 17.94 -17.83 -10.11
N GLN A 198 17.93 -16.50 -10.03
CA GLN A 198 18.60 -15.65 -11.03
C GLN A 198 20.06 -15.41 -10.61
N THR A 199 20.99 -15.91 -11.42
CA THR A 199 22.41 -15.62 -11.29
C THR A 199 22.81 -14.52 -12.28
N GLY A 200 23.08 -13.29 -11.79
CA GLY A 200 23.63 -12.18 -12.55
C GLY A 200 22.67 -11.02 -12.79
N ALA A 201 22.76 -9.97 -11.99
CA ALA A 201 22.19 -8.66 -12.29
C ALA A 201 23.33 -7.62 -12.31
N ALA A 202 23.53 -7.01 -13.49
CA ALA A 202 24.47 -5.91 -13.66
C ALA A 202 23.98 -4.67 -12.87
N ALA A 203 24.87 -4.00 -12.19
CA ALA A 203 24.62 -2.74 -11.50
C ALA A 203 24.41 -1.62 -12.54
N SER A 204 23.18 -1.11 -12.66
CA SER A 204 22.90 0.13 -13.39
C SER A 204 22.91 1.32 -12.44
N SER A 205 23.13 2.53 -12.98
CA SER A 205 23.07 3.78 -12.21
C SER A 205 21.70 3.94 -11.56
N SER A 206 21.66 4.39 -10.30
CA SER A 206 20.42 4.44 -9.51
C SER A 206 19.37 5.36 -10.13
N ALA A 207 18.16 4.85 -10.37
CA ALA A 207 17.03 5.56 -10.96
C ALA A 207 16.57 6.78 -10.14
N ILE A 208 16.86 6.83 -8.82
CA ILE A 208 16.56 7.98 -7.96
C ILE A 208 17.31 9.25 -8.37
N ARG A 209 18.40 9.13 -9.14
CA ARG A 209 19.13 10.31 -9.64
C ARG A 209 18.35 11.07 -10.72
N VAL A 210 17.40 10.43 -11.37
CA VAL A 210 16.54 11.06 -12.39
C VAL A 210 15.57 12.03 -11.69
N PRO A 211 15.56 13.33 -12.04
CA PRO A 211 14.73 14.34 -11.39
C PRO A 211 13.24 13.99 -11.44
N ALA A 212 12.77 13.43 -12.55
CA ALA A 212 11.38 12.99 -12.70
C ALA A 212 11.00 11.90 -11.67
N VAL A 213 11.89 10.92 -11.42
CA VAL A 213 11.63 9.86 -10.41
C VAL A 213 11.52 10.46 -9.01
N ARG A 214 12.38 11.41 -8.66
CA ARG A 214 12.31 12.11 -7.37
C ARG A 214 10.99 12.88 -7.20
N LEU A 215 10.57 13.58 -8.25
CA LEU A 215 9.29 14.30 -8.24
C LEU A 215 8.11 13.34 -8.09
N MET A 216 8.11 12.23 -8.83
CA MET A 216 7.06 11.22 -8.74
C MET A 216 7.02 10.56 -7.36
N ALA A 217 8.18 10.26 -6.78
CA ALA A 217 8.27 9.75 -5.42
C ALA A 217 7.74 10.75 -4.38
N ALA A 218 8.05 12.04 -4.53
CA ALA A 218 7.54 13.10 -3.66
C ALA A 218 6.02 13.30 -3.80
N LEU A 219 5.48 13.22 -5.01
CA LEU A 219 4.03 13.26 -5.26
C LEU A 219 3.31 12.09 -4.61
N LEU A 220 3.85 10.88 -4.76
CA LEU A 220 3.28 9.70 -4.08
C LEU A 220 3.47 9.75 -2.57
N ALA A 221 4.54 10.36 -2.07
CA ALA A 221 4.69 10.62 -0.64
C ALA A 221 3.58 11.52 -0.11
N ALA A 222 3.25 12.62 -0.81
CA ALA A 222 2.12 13.47 -0.43
C ALA A 222 0.77 12.72 -0.49
N GLY A 223 0.56 11.88 -1.50
CA GLY A 223 -0.60 10.97 -1.57
C GLY A 223 -0.64 9.98 -0.41
N GLY A 224 0.53 9.44 -0.03
CA GLY A 224 0.70 8.57 1.12
C GLY A 224 0.34 9.27 2.45
N VAL A 225 0.74 10.53 2.62
CA VAL A 225 0.35 11.32 3.79
C VAL A 225 -1.17 11.42 3.91
N ILE A 226 -1.88 11.61 2.80
CA ILE A 226 -3.35 11.62 2.79
C ILE A 226 -3.89 10.27 3.25
N ALA A 227 -3.40 9.17 2.67
CA ALA A 227 -3.86 7.82 3.02
C ALA A 227 -3.61 7.49 4.50
N GLY A 228 -2.38 7.72 5.02
CA GLY A 228 -2.06 7.50 6.42
C GLY A 228 -2.86 8.39 7.39
N THR A 229 -3.21 9.61 6.97
CA THR A 229 -4.12 10.49 7.72
C THR A 229 -5.52 9.89 7.77
N VAL A 230 -6.05 9.43 6.63
CA VAL A 230 -7.38 8.79 6.55
C VAL A 230 -7.43 7.56 7.47
N ASP A 231 -6.38 6.73 7.48
CA ASP A 231 -6.31 5.55 8.34
C ASP A 231 -6.47 5.92 9.84
N VAL A 232 -5.65 6.85 10.32
CA VAL A 232 -5.63 7.24 11.74
C VAL A 232 -6.89 7.98 12.14
N VAL A 233 -7.27 9.00 11.36
CA VAL A 233 -8.36 9.89 11.74
C VAL A 233 -9.71 9.20 11.62
N SER A 234 -9.89 8.26 10.68
CA SER A 234 -11.12 7.47 10.57
C SER A 234 -11.35 6.59 11.81
N VAL A 235 -10.29 5.99 12.35
CA VAL A 235 -10.38 5.19 13.59
C VAL A 235 -10.72 6.08 14.78
N ALA A 236 -10.05 7.23 14.92
CA ALA A 236 -10.30 8.17 16.00
C ALA A 236 -11.72 8.76 15.94
N PHE A 237 -12.15 9.19 14.76
CA PHE A 237 -13.47 9.76 14.53
C PHE A 237 -14.60 8.76 14.84
N ALA A 238 -14.46 7.52 14.38
CA ALA A 238 -15.43 6.47 14.65
C ALA A 238 -15.51 6.13 16.14
N ALA A 239 -14.38 6.15 16.85
CA ALA A 239 -14.34 5.94 18.30
C ALA A 239 -15.02 7.09 19.06
N GLU A 240 -14.76 8.36 18.69
CA GLU A 240 -15.41 9.54 19.27
C GLU A 240 -16.94 9.56 19.01
N ALA A 241 -17.35 9.09 17.83
CA ALA A 241 -18.77 8.94 17.49
C ALA A 241 -19.46 7.75 18.19
N GLY A 242 -18.79 7.01 19.06
CA GLY A 242 -19.33 5.84 19.77
C GLY A 242 -19.55 4.61 18.88
N ALA A 243 -18.99 4.58 17.67
CA ALA A 243 -19.17 3.51 16.69
C ALA A 243 -17.81 2.99 16.16
N PRO A 244 -16.90 2.49 17.01
CA PRO A 244 -15.53 2.14 16.61
C PRO A 244 -15.45 1.09 15.51
N ALA A 245 -16.39 0.14 15.44
CA ALA A 245 -16.47 -0.86 14.37
C ALA A 245 -16.71 -0.25 12.99
N SER A 246 -17.34 0.94 12.90
CA SER A 246 -17.60 1.61 11.62
C SER A 246 -16.34 2.14 10.94
N ALA A 247 -15.21 2.28 11.65
CA ALA A 247 -13.94 2.69 11.07
C ALA A 247 -13.53 1.78 9.90
N GLY A 248 -13.72 0.46 10.04
CA GLY A 248 -13.44 -0.49 8.96
C GLY A 248 -14.26 -0.23 7.69
N LEU A 249 -15.54 0.16 7.83
CA LEU A 249 -16.41 0.52 6.70
C LEU A 249 -15.98 1.83 6.05
N VAL A 250 -15.55 2.81 6.84
CA VAL A 250 -15.01 4.08 6.34
C VAL A 250 -13.74 3.85 5.51
N LEU A 251 -12.82 3.02 6.01
CA LEU A 251 -11.60 2.65 5.27
C LEU A 251 -11.91 1.86 4.01
N ALA A 252 -12.87 0.93 4.07
CA ALA A 252 -13.36 0.20 2.89
C ALA A 252 -13.99 1.15 1.85
N ALA A 253 -14.67 2.21 2.28
CA ALA A 253 -15.21 3.24 1.37
C ALA A 253 -14.08 3.97 0.63
N TYR A 254 -12.99 4.35 1.30
CA TYR A 254 -11.81 4.96 0.65
C TYR A 254 -11.22 4.03 -0.41
N ALA A 255 -10.95 2.77 -0.04
CA ALA A 255 -10.42 1.78 -0.97
C ALA A 255 -11.39 1.48 -2.12
N GLY A 256 -12.70 1.42 -1.84
CA GLY A 256 -13.75 1.24 -2.83
C GLY A 256 -13.82 2.39 -3.85
N GLY A 257 -13.68 3.63 -3.40
CA GLY A 257 -13.56 4.80 -4.28
C GLY A 257 -12.34 4.71 -5.20
N SER A 258 -11.19 4.32 -4.65
CA SER A 258 -9.96 4.11 -5.41
C SER A 258 -10.09 2.98 -6.43
N ALA A 259 -10.61 1.83 -6.02
CA ALA A 259 -10.82 0.68 -6.91
C ALA A 259 -11.76 1.02 -8.07
N LEU A 260 -12.91 1.65 -7.77
CA LEU A 260 -13.89 2.06 -8.78
C LEU A 260 -13.27 3.00 -9.80
N SER A 261 -12.59 4.05 -9.34
CA SER A 261 -11.94 5.02 -10.23
C SER A 261 -10.78 4.43 -11.01
N GLY A 262 -10.00 3.52 -10.42
CA GLY A 262 -8.93 2.80 -11.11
C GLY A 262 -9.47 1.94 -12.26
N LEU A 263 -10.58 1.22 -12.05
CA LEU A 263 -11.24 0.43 -13.09
C LEU A 263 -11.78 1.33 -14.22
N VAL A 264 -12.48 2.43 -13.87
CA VAL A 264 -13.02 3.38 -14.84
C VAL A 264 -11.87 4.04 -15.62
N PHE A 265 -10.85 4.53 -14.94
CA PHE A 265 -9.70 5.18 -15.55
C PHE A 265 -8.93 4.23 -16.48
N GLY A 266 -8.77 2.97 -16.08
CA GLY A 266 -8.14 1.92 -16.90
C GLY A 266 -8.96 1.53 -18.12
N ALA A 267 -10.30 1.60 -18.04
CA ALA A 267 -11.20 1.32 -19.17
C ALA A 267 -11.29 2.48 -20.15
N LEU A 268 -11.11 3.72 -19.69
CA LEU A 268 -11.16 4.91 -20.54
C LEU A 268 -9.89 5.03 -21.38
N ARG A 269 -10.06 5.16 -22.69
CA ARG A 269 -8.97 5.48 -23.62
C ARG A 269 -8.68 6.98 -23.60
N LEU A 270 -8.03 7.44 -22.53
CA LEU A 270 -7.71 8.86 -22.37
C LEU A 270 -6.56 9.25 -23.32
N THR A 271 -6.84 10.17 -24.24
CA THR A 271 -5.88 10.69 -25.23
C THR A 271 -5.14 11.95 -24.72
N ALA A 272 -5.53 12.47 -23.57
CA ALA A 272 -4.92 13.67 -22.99
C ALA A 272 -3.45 13.41 -22.59
N PRO A 273 -2.57 14.41 -22.67
CA PRO A 273 -1.17 14.30 -22.24
C PRO A 273 -1.06 13.93 -20.77
N LEU A 274 -0.10 13.04 -20.43
CA LEU A 274 0.10 12.57 -19.04
C LEU A 274 0.30 13.72 -18.04
N PRO A 275 1.03 14.82 -18.33
CA PRO A 275 1.14 15.95 -17.40
C PRO A 275 -0.21 16.62 -17.08
N ARG A 276 -1.13 16.71 -18.05
CA ARG A 276 -2.49 17.22 -17.82
C ARG A 276 -3.32 16.27 -16.98
N LEU A 277 -3.23 14.95 -17.25
CA LEU A 277 -3.91 13.92 -16.46
C LEU A 277 -3.39 13.93 -15.03
N LEU A 278 -2.08 14.08 -14.81
CA LEU A 278 -1.49 14.23 -13.48
C LEU A 278 -2.07 15.43 -12.75
N LEU A 279 -2.05 16.60 -13.39
CA LEU A 279 -2.56 17.84 -12.78
C LEU A 279 -4.04 17.71 -12.41
N LEU A 280 -4.86 17.15 -13.30
CA LEU A 280 -6.29 16.90 -13.04
C LEU A 280 -6.51 15.93 -11.87
N SER A 281 -5.80 14.79 -11.85
CA SER A 281 -5.91 13.81 -10.78
C SER A 281 -5.47 14.36 -9.43
N VAL A 282 -4.34 15.08 -9.40
CA VAL A 282 -3.82 15.68 -8.16
C VAL A 282 -4.71 16.85 -7.69
N THR A 283 -5.28 17.63 -8.61
CA THR A 283 -6.26 18.68 -8.26
C THR A 283 -7.51 18.04 -7.64
N GLY A 284 -8.01 16.96 -8.25
CA GLY A 284 -9.13 16.20 -7.69
C GLY A 284 -8.81 15.66 -6.30
N THR A 285 -7.62 15.08 -6.13
CA THR A 285 -7.15 14.63 -4.80
C THR A 285 -7.14 15.78 -3.79
N ALA A 286 -6.57 16.91 -4.11
CA ALA A 286 -6.50 18.07 -3.21
C ALA A 286 -7.90 18.59 -2.84
N LEU A 287 -8.79 18.74 -3.82
CA LEU A 287 -10.14 19.25 -3.58
C LEU A 287 -10.99 18.30 -2.74
N THR A 288 -10.86 16.98 -2.94
CA THR A 288 -11.66 15.97 -2.21
C THR A 288 -11.18 15.73 -0.79
N THR A 289 -10.01 16.24 -0.38
CA THR A 289 -9.60 16.23 1.05
C THR A 289 -10.31 17.30 1.87
N VAL A 290 -10.77 18.41 1.25
CA VAL A 290 -11.39 19.53 1.98
C VAL A 290 -12.70 19.14 2.69
N PRO A 291 -13.64 18.38 2.09
CA PRO A 291 -14.85 17.92 2.76
C PRO A 291 -14.62 17.09 4.03
N LEU A 292 -13.45 16.48 4.19
CA LEU A 292 -13.10 15.72 5.40
C LEU A 292 -13.14 16.58 6.67
N LEU A 293 -12.82 17.86 6.56
CA LEU A 293 -12.88 18.83 7.68
C LEU A 293 -14.29 19.13 8.18
N PHE A 294 -15.31 18.82 7.37
CA PHE A 294 -16.71 19.19 7.63
C PHE A 294 -17.60 17.96 7.89
N ALA A 295 -17.00 16.78 8.12
CA ALA A 295 -17.76 15.57 8.36
C ALA A 295 -18.48 15.63 9.70
N GLY A 296 -19.83 15.77 9.68
CA GLY A 296 -20.67 15.85 10.88
C GLY A 296 -21.10 14.49 11.45
N GLY A 297 -20.57 13.37 10.93
CA GLY A 297 -20.89 12.01 11.38
C GLY A 297 -20.23 10.94 10.51
N VAL A 298 -20.31 9.67 10.96
CA VAL A 298 -19.63 8.54 10.29
C VAL A 298 -20.08 8.37 8.83
N ALA A 299 -21.37 8.53 8.52
CA ALA A 299 -21.87 8.41 7.14
C ALA A 299 -21.33 9.53 6.23
N ALA A 300 -21.30 10.78 6.73
CA ALA A 300 -20.74 11.90 6.00
C ALA A 300 -19.21 11.70 5.79
N LEU A 301 -18.51 11.20 6.79
CA LEU A 301 -17.10 10.84 6.69
C LEU A 301 -16.89 9.75 5.62
N ALA A 302 -17.69 8.67 5.64
CA ALA A 302 -17.58 7.60 4.65
C ALA A 302 -17.77 8.12 3.21
N ALA A 303 -18.73 9.01 2.99
CA ALA A 303 -18.93 9.65 1.69
C ALA A 303 -17.75 10.54 1.29
N ALA A 304 -17.21 11.33 2.22
CA ALA A 304 -16.08 12.22 1.97
C ALA A 304 -14.79 11.44 1.66
N VAL A 305 -14.49 10.36 2.42
CA VAL A 305 -13.31 9.53 2.14
C VAL A 305 -13.46 8.70 0.86
N PHE A 306 -14.68 8.25 0.52
CA PHE A 306 -14.95 7.62 -0.76
C PHE A 306 -14.62 8.59 -1.92
N ALA A 307 -15.07 9.85 -1.82
CA ALA A 307 -14.75 10.88 -2.81
C ALA A 307 -13.24 11.15 -2.89
N ALA A 308 -12.54 11.20 -1.76
CA ALA A 308 -11.08 11.33 -1.72
C ALA A 308 -10.37 10.14 -2.38
N GLY A 309 -10.88 8.93 -2.19
CA GLY A 309 -10.38 7.72 -2.83
C GLY A 309 -10.47 7.73 -4.36
N LEU A 310 -11.50 8.37 -4.94
CA LEU A 310 -11.72 8.41 -6.40
C LEU A 310 -10.53 8.96 -7.21
N PHE A 311 -9.65 9.76 -6.61
CA PHE A 311 -8.50 10.33 -7.31
C PHE A 311 -7.17 9.67 -6.96
N PHE A 312 -7.16 8.75 -5.98
CA PHE A 312 -5.93 8.09 -5.57
C PHE A 312 -5.38 7.15 -6.65
N ALA A 313 -6.19 6.20 -7.15
CA ALA A 313 -5.76 5.27 -8.19
C ALA A 313 -5.42 5.95 -9.53
N PRO A 314 -6.19 6.91 -10.07
CA PRO A 314 -5.79 7.68 -11.24
C PRO A 314 -4.45 8.39 -11.08
N THR A 315 -4.19 9.02 -9.92
CA THR A 315 -2.89 9.65 -9.64
C THR A 315 -1.76 8.63 -9.66
N MET A 316 -1.93 7.50 -9.00
CA MET A 316 -0.97 6.41 -8.97
C MET A 316 -0.64 5.89 -10.37
N ILE A 317 -1.68 5.61 -11.20
CA ILE A 317 -1.52 5.10 -12.55
C ILE A 317 -0.74 6.09 -13.43
N VAL A 318 -1.07 7.38 -13.36
CA VAL A 318 -0.39 8.41 -14.14
C VAL A 318 1.05 8.59 -13.70
N VAL A 319 1.31 8.59 -12.39
CA VAL A 319 2.67 8.65 -11.83
C VAL A 319 3.51 7.47 -12.31
N MET A 320 3.00 6.24 -12.24
CA MET A 320 3.72 5.05 -12.72
C MET A 320 4.04 5.11 -14.21
N ARG A 321 3.11 5.63 -15.04
CA ARG A 321 3.35 5.86 -16.46
C ARG A 321 4.40 6.95 -16.73
N LEU A 322 4.45 7.98 -15.91
CA LEU A 322 5.49 9.02 -16.02
C LEU A 322 6.86 8.48 -15.61
N VAL A 323 6.94 7.65 -14.59
CA VAL A 323 8.19 6.95 -14.23
C VAL A 323 8.64 6.04 -15.38
N GLU A 324 7.73 5.24 -15.97
CA GLU A 324 8.04 4.38 -17.11
C GLU A 324 8.66 5.14 -18.30
N ARG A 325 8.18 6.37 -18.56
CA ARG A 325 8.74 7.20 -19.63
C ARG A 325 10.05 7.89 -19.27
N ALA A 326 10.30 8.10 -17.99
CA ALA A 326 11.46 8.87 -17.52
C ALA A 326 12.73 8.02 -17.35
N VAL A 327 12.62 6.68 -17.32
CA VAL A 327 13.76 5.79 -17.09
C VAL A 327 13.88 4.74 -18.19
N PRO A 328 15.10 4.29 -18.52
CA PRO A 328 15.28 3.18 -19.46
C PRO A 328 14.71 1.87 -18.88
N ALA A 329 14.35 0.93 -19.75
CA ALA A 329 13.75 -0.35 -19.37
C ALA A 329 14.58 -1.13 -18.32
N SER A 330 15.92 -1.00 -18.34
CA SER A 330 16.82 -1.63 -17.38
C SER A 330 16.70 -1.06 -15.95
N SER A 331 16.17 0.15 -15.79
CA SER A 331 16.01 0.84 -14.49
C SER A 331 14.55 1.04 -14.10
N LEU A 332 13.62 0.48 -14.87
CA LEU A 332 12.18 0.68 -14.68
C LEU A 332 11.70 0.18 -13.32
N THR A 333 12.07 -1.05 -12.96
CA THR A 333 11.68 -1.65 -11.67
C THR A 333 12.21 -0.82 -10.49
N GLU A 334 13.43 -0.32 -10.57
CA GLU A 334 14.01 0.54 -9.55
C GLU A 334 13.26 1.88 -9.46
N GLY A 335 12.95 2.51 -10.59
CA GLY A 335 12.21 3.77 -10.63
C GLY A 335 10.80 3.63 -10.01
N MET A 336 10.07 2.57 -10.36
CA MET A 336 8.78 2.26 -9.76
C MET A 336 8.87 1.98 -8.27
N THR A 337 9.92 1.25 -7.84
CA THR A 337 10.15 0.96 -6.42
C THR A 337 10.37 2.24 -5.61
N TRP A 338 11.15 3.22 -6.14
CA TRP A 338 11.33 4.50 -5.46
C TRP A 338 10.02 5.28 -5.32
N ALA A 339 9.16 5.26 -6.33
CA ALA A 339 7.84 5.89 -6.26
C ALA A 339 6.97 5.25 -5.17
N ILE A 340 6.92 3.91 -5.09
CA ILE A 340 6.20 3.17 -4.04
C ILE A 340 6.82 3.40 -2.65
N THR A 341 8.13 3.47 -2.54
CA THR A 341 8.83 3.81 -1.29
C THR A 341 8.41 5.21 -0.81
N GLY A 342 8.28 6.17 -1.73
CA GLY A 342 7.74 7.50 -1.43
C GLY A 342 6.34 7.40 -0.83
N LEU A 343 5.43 6.65 -1.47
CA LEU A 343 4.08 6.41 -0.96
C LEU A 343 4.09 5.85 0.46
N SER A 344 4.87 4.78 0.69
CA SER A 344 4.95 4.14 2.01
C SER A 344 5.52 5.06 3.08
N ALA A 345 6.56 5.83 2.75
CA ALA A 345 7.11 6.84 3.66
C ALA A 345 6.07 7.94 3.98
N GLY A 346 5.28 8.33 2.97
CA GLY A 346 4.17 9.27 3.15
C GLY A 346 3.08 8.71 4.08
N ILE A 347 2.65 7.47 3.89
CA ILE A 347 1.67 6.81 4.78
C ILE A 347 2.18 6.84 6.24
N ALA A 348 3.43 6.48 6.46
CA ALA A 348 4.03 6.50 7.79
C ALA A 348 4.04 7.91 8.39
N LEU A 349 4.45 8.91 7.62
CA LEU A 349 4.47 10.31 8.06
C LEU A 349 3.06 10.83 8.35
N GLY A 350 2.10 10.55 7.48
CA GLY A 350 0.70 10.93 7.65
C GLY A 350 0.09 10.35 8.91
N ALA A 351 0.30 9.05 9.15
CA ALA A 351 -0.18 8.38 10.35
C ALA A 351 0.41 9.00 11.64
N ALA A 352 1.71 9.27 11.66
CA ALA A 352 2.36 9.88 12.82
C ALA A 352 1.89 11.32 13.09
N LEU A 353 1.83 12.16 12.06
CA LEU A 353 1.40 13.56 12.17
C LEU A 353 -0.08 13.66 12.54
N ALA A 354 -0.94 12.87 11.88
CA ALA A 354 -2.37 12.86 12.16
C ALA A 354 -2.65 12.36 13.58
N GLY A 355 -1.96 11.30 14.05
CA GLY A 355 -2.10 10.82 15.41
C GLY A 355 -1.75 11.87 16.46
N ALA A 356 -0.64 12.61 16.27
CA ALA A 356 -0.24 13.69 17.15
C ALA A 356 -1.24 14.87 17.16
N LEU A 357 -1.87 15.16 16.02
CA LEU A 357 -2.88 16.21 15.92
C LEU A 357 -4.21 15.79 16.56
N VAL A 358 -4.61 14.53 16.33
CA VAL A 358 -5.82 13.95 16.94
C VAL A 358 -5.75 14.02 18.48
N ASP A 359 -4.63 13.62 19.07
CA ASP A 359 -4.47 13.62 20.53
C ASP A 359 -4.52 15.03 21.15
N ARG A 360 -4.16 16.07 20.39
CA ARG A 360 -4.13 17.46 20.88
C ARG A 360 -5.41 18.25 20.57
N HIS A 361 -6.03 18.01 19.44
CA HIS A 361 -7.07 18.89 18.89
C HIS A 361 -8.30 18.10 18.39
N GLY A 362 -8.33 16.78 18.56
CA GLY A 362 -9.40 15.91 18.14
C GLY A 362 -9.34 15.48 16.64
N PRO A 363 -10.22 14.55 16.23
CA PRO A 363 -10.15 13.92 14.90
C PRO A 363 -10.33 14.91 13.75
N THR A 364 -11.24 15.88 13.87
CA THR A 364 -11.48 16.86 12.78
C THR A 364 -10.21 17.64 12.44
N ALA A 365 -9.42 18.06 13.45
CA ALA A 365 -8.15 18.75 13.23
C ALA A 365 -7.12 17.84 12.53
N GLY A 366 -7.15 16.52 12.80
CA GLY A 366 -6.28 15.54 12.17
C GLY A 366 -6.38 15.55 10.63
N PHE A 367 -7.57 15.78 10.06
CA PHE A 367 -7.75 15.89 8.61
C PHE A 367 -7.04 17.13 7.99
N GLY A 368 -6.66 18.11 8.79
CA GLY A 368 -5.82 19.22 8.33
C GLY A 368 -4.49 18.76 7.72
N VAL A 369 -3.94 17.62 8.19
CA VAL A 369 -2.73 17.00 7.61
C VAL A 369 -3.00 16.55 6.16
N ALA A 370 -4.16 15.93 5.89
CA ALA A 370 -4.53 15.50 4.54
C ALA A 370 -4.72 16.68 3.60
N VAL A 371 -5.35 17.77 4.06
CA VAL A 371 -5.53 19.00 3.27
C VAL A 371 -4.19 19.65 2.95
N ALA A 372 -3.30 19.77 3.92
CA ALA A 372 -1.95 20.31 3.71
C ALA A 372 -1.15 19.44 2.72
N ALA A 373 -1.25 18.12 2.82
CA ALA A 373 -0.60 17.20 1.88
C ALA A 373 -1.20 17.28 0.47
N GLY A 374 -2.51 17.46 0.34
CA GLY A 374 -3.19 17.70 -0.94
C GLY A 374 -2.71 19.00 -1.60
N ALA A 375 -2.59 20.09 -0.84
CA ALA A 375 -2.04 21.35 -1.32
C ALA A 375 -0.57 21.23 -1.75
N LEU A 376 0.25 20.48 -0.98
CA LEU A 376 1.64 20.19 -1.33
C LEU A 376 1.74 19.39 -2.62
N ALA A 377 0.92 18.33 -2.78
CA ALA A 377 0.88 17.54 -4.00
C ALA A 377 0.54 18.39 -5.22
N LEU A 378 -0.45 19.29 -5.09
CA LEU A 378 -0.84 20.22 -6.17
C LEU A 378 0.30 21.17 -6.51
N ALA A 379 0.99 21.73 -5.52
CA ALA A 379 2.15 22.59 -5.74
C ALA A 379 3.28 21.86 -6.47
N LEU A 380 3.59 20.61 -6.08
CA LEU A 380 4.59 19.76 -6.74
C LEU A 380 4.20 19.43 -8.18
N ALA A 381 2.93 19.08 -8.44
CA ALA A 381 2.45 18.79 -9.79
C ALA A 381 2.50 20.04 -10.70
N ALA A 382 2.10 21.19 -10.17
CA ALA A 382 2.17 22.46 -10.90
C ALA A 382 3.62 22.90 -11.18
N TRP A 383 4.54 22.66 -10.24
CA TRP A 383 5.97 22.91 -10.44
C TRP A 383 6.56 21.98 -11.52
N GLY A 384 6.23 20.69 -11.46
CA GLY A 384 6.67 19.69 -12.42
C GLY A 384 6.20 19.98 -13.85
N ALA A 385 4.98 20.53 -14.01
CA ALA A 385 4.45 20.93 -15.31
C ALA A 385 5.20 22.12 -15.94
N ARG A 386 5.88 22.94 -15.14
CA ARG A 386 6.64 24.13 -15.59
C ARG A 386 8.10 23.83 -15.90
N THR A 387 8.63 22.69 -15.46
CA THR A 387 10.03 22.29 -15.65
C THR A 387 10.23 21.53 -16.97
N PRO A 388 11.50 21.40 -17.48
CA PRO A 388 11.81 20.61 -18.69
C PRO A 388 11.30 19.18 -18.65
N VAL A 389 11.14 18.61 -17.46
CA VAL A 389 10.53 17.30 -17.22
C VAL A 389 9.13 17.17 -17.84
N GLY A 390 8.37 18.30 -17.90
CA GLY A 390 7.07 18.35 -18.57
C GLY A 390 7.18 18.56 -20.09
N LYS A 391 8.24 19.21 -20.57
CA LYS A 391 8.42 19.56 -22.00
C LYS A 391 8.99 18.42 -22.84
N GLU A 392 9.83 17.56 -22.29
CA GLU A 392 10.34 16.35 -22.97
C GLU A 392 9.21 15.36 -23.28
N ALA A 393 8.19 15.30 -22.41
CA ALA A 393 7.00 14.48 -22.65
C ALA A 393 6.06 15.05 -23.74
N GLU A 394 6.19 16.31 -24.13
CA GLU A 394 5.42 16.98 -25.19
C GLU A 394 6.17 17.01 -26.54
N GLY A 395 7.50 17.07 -26.53
CA GLY A 395 8.34 17.27 -27.73
C GLY A 395 8.40 16.07 -28.69
N GLU A 396 8.20 14.85 -28.20
CA GLU A 396 8.19 13.65 -29.06
C GLU A 396 6.93 13.50 -29.92
N ARG A 397 5.86 14.27 -29.66
CA ARG A 397 4.62 14.23 -30.48
C ARG A 397 4.65 15.10 -31.72
N THR A 398 5.61 16.01 -31.86
CA THR A 398 5.74 16.89 -33.04
C THR A 398 6.71 16.32 -34.07
N ALA A 399 7.31 15.15 -33.82
CA ALA A 399 8.29 14.51 -34.69
C ALA A 399 7.78 13.21 -35.35
N HIS A 400 6.48 12.91 -35.28
CA HIS A 400 5.87 11.77 -36.01
C HIS A 400 4.63 12.21 -36.76
#